data_f8cbc5e0dc5b67e80229b2ac340fd9b2
#
_entry.id   f8cbc5e0dc5b67e80229b2ac340fd9b2
#
_cell.length_a   1.000
_cell.length_b   1.000
_cell.length_c   1.000
_cell.angle_alpha   90.00
_cell.angle_beta   90.00
_cell.angle_gamma   90.00
#
_symmetry.space_group_name_H-M   'P 1'
#
loop_
_entity.id
_entity.type
_entity.pdbx_description
1 polymer ?
#
loop_
_entity_poly.entity_id
_entity_poly.type
_entity_poly.pdbx_seq_one_letter_code
_entity_poly.pdbx_strand_id
1 'polypeptide(L)'
;FAMSFYSSADVAGDFNLVNFNIDRDRYILIPYIKAARQINPDLRIWASPWCPPPWMKTNNHYASAVRPSGEKDVNGLLPHEAIAEFSTGFRMEEGYLKTYADYFARFIKAYEAEGLPLECIHVQNEPCSNQVFPSCKWRTEDLTFFLGHYLGPTFERENIKTDIYFGTINTSNPDYVRTALRDEQAAKYIKGVGFQWDGKKAIPIIHREYPNLNLMQTETECG
;
A
#
# COMPACT_ATOMS: atom_id res chain seq x y z
N PHE A 1 -12.40 -6.74 2.01
CA PHE A 1 -13.59 -6.24 2.71
C PHE A 1 -14.31 -5.12 1.97
N ALA A 2 -13.67 -4.42 1.04
CA ALA A 2 -14.27 -3.30 0.37
C ALA A 2 -15.04 -3.74 -0.88
N MET A 3 -16.30 -4.04 -0.72
CA MET A 3 -17.24 -4.14 -1.84
C MET A 3 -17.52 -2.76 -2.49
N SER A 4 -16.90 -1.72 -1.98
CA SER A 4 -17.04 -0.34 -2.44
C SER A 4 -15.71 0.38 -2.35
N PHE A 5 -15.43 1.19 -3.35
CA PHE A 5 -14.18 1.92 -3.48
C PHE A 5 -14.21 3.19 -2.62
N TYR A 6 -13.26 3.34 -1.73
CA TYR A 6 -13.08 4.53 -0.90
C TYR A 6 -11.63 4.65 -0.44
N SER A 7 -11.26 5.83 -0.01
CA SER A 7 -10.04 6.11 0.75
C SER A 7 -10.38 6.97 1.97
N SER A 8 -9.43 7.18 2.85
CA SER A 8 -9.61 8.09 3.98
C SER A 8 -9.44 9.58 3.61
N ALA A 9 -9.18 9.90 2.34
CA ALA A 9 -8.96 11.25 1.82
C ALA A 9 -9.48 11.41 0.39
N ASP A 10 -10.79 11.23 0.19
CA ASP A 10 -11.42 11.24 -1.13
C ASP A 10 -11.64 12.64 -1.72
N VAL A 11 -11.46 13.70 -0.93
CA VAL A 11 -11.61 15.09 -1.41
C VAL A 11 -10.40 15.46 -2.27
N ALA A 12 -10.64 15.66 -3.56
CA ALA A 12 -9.58 15.99 -4.51
C ALA A 12 -8.89 17.32 -4.19
N GLY A 13 -7.56 17.32 -4.24
CA GLY A 13 -6.76 18.52 -3.98
C GLY A 13 -6.61 18.90 -2.51
N ASP A 14 -7.07 18.07 -1.59
CA ASP A 14 -6.90 18.28 -0.14
C ASP A 14 -5.46 17.92 0.31
N PHE A 15 -4.48 18.68 -0.17
CA PHE A 15 -3.07 18.45 0.17
C PHE A 15 -2.74 18.60 1.66
N ASN A 16 -3.58 19.26 2.43
CA ASN A 16 -3.44 19.38 3.87
C ASN A 16 -4.19 18.29 4.65
N LEU A 17 -4.90 17.40 3.94
CA LEU A 17 -5.70 16.31 4.51
C LEU A 17 -6.71 16.80 5.58
N VAL A 18 -7.31 17.97 5.37
CA VAL A 18 -8.29 18.56 6.30
C VAL A 18 -9.53 17.68 6.41
N ASN A 19 -9.90 17.01 5.30
CA ASN A 19 -11.05 16.13 5.22
C ASN A 19 -10.70 14.64 5.48
N PHE A 20 -9.47 14.36 5.92
CA PHE A 20 -9.08 12.99 6.25
C PHE A 20 -9.93 12.43 7.38
N ASN A 21 -10.50 11.25 7.20
CA ASN A 21 -11.22 10.53 8.24
C ASN A 21 -11.22 9.02 7.99
N ILE A 22 -11.45 8.25 9.05
CA ILE A 22 -11.61 6.79 9.03
C ILE A 22 -13.03 6.38 9.46
N ASP A 23 -14.02 7.24 9.28
CA ASP A 23 -15.37 7.02 9.78
C ASP A 23 -16.01 5.75 9.22
N ARG A 24 -15.71 5.43 7.98
CA ARG A 24 -16.18 4.20 7.36
C ARG A 24 -15.60 2.96 8.01
N ASP A 25 -14.31 2.98 8.35
CA ASP A 25 -13.66 1.89 9.07
C ASP A 25 -14.21 1.78 10.50
N ARG A 26 -14.50 2.91 11.15
CA ARG A 26 -15.15 2.94 12.47
C ARG A 26 -16.52 2.27 12.47
N TYR A 27 -17.23 2.39 11.35
CA TYR A 27 -18.56 1.80 11.24
C TYR A 27 -18.53 0.29 10.97
N ILE A 28 -17.53 -0.22 10.22
CA ILE A 28 -17.51 -1.61 9.74
C ILE A 28 -16.29 -2.37 10.26
N LEU A 29 -15.09 -1.95 9.89
CA LEU A 29 -13.87 -2.75 10.05
C LEU A 29 -13.36 -2.74 11.49
N ILE A 30 -13.33 -1.58 12.13
CA ILE A 30 -12.82 -1.43 13.49
C ILE A 30 -13.62 -2.25 14.51
N PRO A 31 -14.97 -2.24 14.51
CA PRO A 31 -15.75 -3.11 15.39
C PRO A 31 -15.46 -4.59 15.18
N TYR A 32 -15.27 -5.02 13.93
CA TYR A 32 -14.93 -6.40 13.62
C TYR A 32 -13.56 -6.80 14.18
N ILE A 33 -12.55 -5.94 14.00
CA ILE A 33 -11.19 -6.17 14.54
C ILE A 33 -11.23 -6.21 16.08
N LYS A 34 -11.94 -5.27 16.71
CA LYS A 34 -12.09 -5.24 18.16
C LYS A 34 -12.75 -6.52 18.71
N ALA A 35 -13.79 -7.02 18.02
CA ALA A 35 -14.42 -8.30 18.38
C ALA A 35 -13.45 -9.49 18.23
N ALA A 36 -12.66 -9.53 17.17
CA ALA A 36 -11.64 -10.56 16.98
C ALA A 36 -10.56 -10.51 18.10
N ARG A 37 -10.15 -9.32 18.52
CA ARG A 37 -9.20 -9.14 19.63
C ARG A 37 -9.75 -9.53 21.01
N GLN A 38 -11.07 -9.48 21.19
CA GLN A 38 -11.68 -10.03 22.41
C GLN A 38 -11.49 -11.55 22.52
N ILE A 39 -11.46 -12.23 21.39
CA ILE A 39 -11.25 -13.68 21.32
C ILE A 39 -9.75 -14.02 21.36
N ASN A 40 -8.94 -13.27 20.62
CA ASN A 40 -7.48 -13.40 20.59
C ASN A 40 -6.81 -12.04 20.86
N PRO A 41 -6.45 -11.75 22.13
CA PRO A 41 -5.80 -10.48 22.50
C PRO A 41 -4.44 -10.27 21.81
N ASP A 42 -3.76 -11.33 21.40
CA ASP A 42 -2.45 -11.30 20.75
C ASP A 42 -2.56 -11.13 19.21
N LEU A 43 -3.76 -10.88 18.69
CA LEU A 43 -3.99 -10.68 17.27
C LEU A 43 -3.16 -9.50 16.76
N ARG A 44 -2.23 -9.79 15.85
CA ARG A 44 -1.38 -8.80 15.19
C ARG A 44 -2.12 -8.19 14.02
N ILE A 45 -2.00 -6.88 13.85
CA ILE A 45 -2.69 -6.12 12.80
C ILE A 45 -1.66 -5.45 11.92
N TRP A 46 -1.82 -5.60 10.62
CA TRP A 46 -1.06 -4.87 9.62
C TRP A 46 -2.00 -4.29 8.56
N ALA A 47 -1.51 -3.32 7.79
CA ALA A 47 -2.29 -2.68 6.75
C ALA A 47 -1.51 -2.60 5.43
N SER A 48 -2.26 -2.62 4.32
CA SER A 48 -1.73 -2.45 2.96
C SER A 48 -2.75 -1.71 2.11
N PRO A 49 -2.46 -0.52 1.58
CA PRO A 49 -3.36 0.16 0.66
C PRO A 49 -3.37 -0.56 -0.69
N TRP A 50 -4.56 -0.83 -1.21
CA TRP A 50 -4.73 -1.33 -2.57
C TRP A 50 -4.61 -0.19 -3.58
N CYS A 51 -5.09 0.99 -3.20
CA CYS A 51 -5.07 2.17 -4.04
C CYS A 51 -4.88 3.41 -3.17
N PRO A 52 -4.01 4.35 -3.53
CA PRO A 52 -4.03 5.68 -2.95
C PRO A 52 -5.35 6.40 -3.29
N PRO A 53 -5.68 7.52 -2.62
CA PRO A 53 -6.78 8.37 -3.03
C PRO A 53 -6.75 8.62 -4.55
N PRO A 54 -7.86 8.46 -5.28
CA PRO A 54 -7.86 8.50 -6.76
C PRO A 54 -7.22 9.75 -7.34
N TRP A 55 -7.41 10.91 -6.70
CA TRP A 55 -6.86 12.17 -7.16
C TRP A 55 -5.33 12.26 -7.07
N MET A 56 -4.68 11.35 -6.33
CA MET A 56 -3.21 11.20 -6.28
C MET A 56 -2.69 10.29 -7.39
N LYS A 57 -3.56 9.66 -8.18
CA LYS A 57 -3.18 8.83 -9.32
C LYS A 57 -3.20 9.63 -10.63
N THR A 58 -2.38 9.20 -11.57
CA THR A 58 -2.27 9.84 -12.88
C THR A 58 -3.56 9.77 -13.70
N ASN A 59 -4.40 8.75 -13.45
CA ASN A 59 -5.69 8.57 -14.11
C ASN A 59 -6.90 9.02 -13.28
N ASN A 60 -6.71 9.57 -12.10
CA ASN A 60 -7.78 10.01 -11.18
C ASN A 60 -8.84 8.94 -10.89
N HIS A 61 -8.49 7.65 -10.98
CA HIS A 61 -9.42 6.55 -10.84
C HIS A 61 -8.91 5.48 -9.88
N TYR A 62 -9.81 4.78 -9.15
CA TYR A 62 -9.42 3.68 -8.26
C TYR A 62 -8.77 2.52 -9.00
N ALA A 63 -9.34 2.10 -10.15
CA ALA A 63 -8.76 1.03 -10.97
C ALA A 63 -7.57 1.54 -11.80
N SER A 64 -6.73 0.61 -12.24
CA SER A 64 -5.58 0.87 -13.11
C SER A 64 -5.74 0.26 -14.51
N ALA A 65 -6.65 -0.71 -14.67
CA ALA A 65 -6.97 -1.35 -15.94
C ALA A 65 -8.46 -1.28 -16.25
N VAL A 66 -8.79 -1.27 -17.53
CA VAL A 66 -10.17 -1.31 -18.01
C VAL A 66 -10.72 -2.72 -17.83
N ARG A 67 -11.92 -2.84 -17.31
CA ARG A 67 -12.64 -4.11 -17.33
C ARG A 67 -13.15 -4.39 -18.75
N PRO A 68 -12.92 -5.58 -19.32
CA PRO A 68 -13.38 -5.91 -20.66
C PRO A 68 -14.88 -5.70 -20.86
N SER A 69 -15.27 -5.22 -22.03
CA SER A 69 -16.68 -5.08 -22.40
C SER A 69 -17.38 -6.43 -22.43
N GLY A 70 -18.53 -6.54 -21.76
CA GLY A 70 -19.30 -7.79 -21.66
C GLY A 70 -19.25 -8.44 -20.28
N GLU A 71 -18.40 -8.00 -19.36
CA GLU A 71 -18.49 -8.34 -17.95
C GLU A 71 -19.60 -7.53 -17.25
N LYS A 72 -20.24 -8.14 -16.24
CA LYS A 72 -21.42 -7.56 -15.57
C LYS A 72 -21.16 -6.22 -14.89
N ASP A 73 -19.91 -5.96 -14.46
CA ASP A 73 -19.56 -4.78 -13.69
C ASP A 73 -18.48 -3.97 -14.40
N VAL A 74 -18.90 -2.96 -15.16
CA VAL A 74 -17.98 -2.00 -15.77
C VAL A 74 -17.41 -1.10 -14.68
N ASN A 75 -16.08 -0.94 -14.62
CA ASN A 75 -15.45 -0.09 -13.62
C ASN A 75 -15.43 1.40 -13.97
N GLY A 76 -15.92 1.78 -15.15
CA GLY A 76 -16.02 3.17 -15.60
C GLY A 76 -14.72 3.74 -16.20
N LEU A 77 -13.60 3.02 -16.16
CA LEU A 77 -12.34 3.47 -16.74
C LEU A 77 -12.36 3.32 -18.27
N LEU A 78 -11.95 4.36 -18.98
CA LEU A 78 -11.84 4.32 -20.44
C LEU A 78 -10.47 3.77 -20.88
N PRO A 79 -10.34 3.17 -22.07
CA PRO A 79 -9.10 2.56 -22.53
C PRO A 79 -7.87 3.47 -22.49
N HIS A 80 -8.04 4.76 -22.79
CA HIS A 80 -6.95 5.74 -22.78
C HIS A 80 -6.57 6.24 -21.37
N GLU A 81 -7.36 5.90 -20.35
CA GLU A 81 -7.12 6.24 -18.95
C GLU A 81 -6.43 5.09 -18.20
N ALA A 82 -6.29 3.92 -18.82
CA ALA A 82 -5.57 2.79 -18.22
C ALA A 82 -4.11 3.17 -17.99
N ILE A 83 -3.55 2.71 -16.86
CA ILE A 83 -2.14 2.94 -16.55
C ILE A 83 -1.28 2.10 -17.49
N ALA A 84 -0.30 2.73 -18.13
CA ALA A 84 0.61 2.04 -19.05
C ALA A 84 1.45 0.98 -18.33
N GLU A 85 1.83 -0.08 -19.05
CA GLU A 85 2.45 -1.28 -18.47
C GLU A 85 3.73 -0.99 -17.69
N PHE A 86 4.59 -0.11 -18.19
CA PHE A 86 5.90 0.21 -17.60
C PHE A 86 5.94 1.54 -16.88
N SER A 87 4.79 2.04 -16.42
CA SER A 87 4.66 3.33 -15.72
C SER A 87 4.21 3.17 -14.27
N THR A 88 4.49 4.20 -13.50
CA THR A 88 3.91 4.37 -12.17
C THR A 88 2.55 5.06 -12.29
N GLY A 89 1.54 4.49 -11.63
CA GLY A 89 0.19 5.04 -11.63
C GLY A 89 -0.01 6.17 -10.61
N PHE A 90 0.96 6.40 -9.73
CA PHE A 90 0.95 7.48 -8.75
C PHE A 90 1.53 8.78 -9.36
N ARG A 91 1.05 9.93 -8.91
CA ARG A 91 1.60 11.24 -9.29
C ARG A 91 2.89 11.51 -8.52
N MET A 92 4.02 11.59 -9.21
CA MET A 92 5.35 11.69 -8.61
C MET A 92 5.77 13.13 -8.29
N GLU A 93 4.90 14.11 -8.43
CA GLU A 93 5.17 15.49 -8.04
C GLU A 93 5.24 15.62 -6.51
N GLU A 94 6.13 16.45 -6.03
CA GLU A 94 6.49 16.61 -4.61
C GLU A 94 5.28 16.78 -3.68
N GLY A 95 4.29 17.56 -4.09
CA GLY A 95 3.08 17.81 -3.30
C GLY A 95 2.30 16.53 -3.02
N TYR A 96 2.14 15.67 -4.04
CA TYR A 96 1.44 14.37 -3.88
C TYR A 96 2.24 13.40 -3.02
N LEU A 97 3.56 13.32 -3.21
CA LEU A 97 4.43 12.44 -2.42
C LEU A 97 4.42 12.83 -0.93
N LYS A 98 4.54 14.11 -0.61
CA LYS A 98 4.43 14.61 0.77
C LYS A 98 3.07 14.28 1.38
N THR A 99 1.99 14.61 0.67
CA THR A 99 0.64 14.36 1.16
C THR A 99 0.37 12.87 1.38
N TYR A 100 0.88 12.01 0.49
CA TYR A 100 0.68 10.57 0.66
C TYR A 100 1.48 10.00 1.84
N ALA A 101 2.66 10.52 2.11
CA ALA A 101 3.40 10.16 3.33
C ALA A 101 2.67 10.62 4.61
N ASP A 102 2.12 11.82 4.62
CA ASP A 102 1.30 12.33 5.73
C ASP A 102 -0.02 11.56 5.87
N TYR A 103 -0.60 11.07 4.76
CA TYR A 103 -1.78 10.19 4.76
C TYR A 103 -1.50 8.90 5.55
N PHE A 104 -0.37 8.22 5.30
CA PHE A 104 0.03 7.05 6.08
C PHE A 104 0.18 7.37 7.57
N ALA A 105 0.83 8.47 7.88
CA ALA A 105 1.03 8.89 9.26
C ALA A 105 -0.31 9.12 9.99
N ARG A 106 -1.25 9.81 9.34
CA ARG A 106 -2.60 10.05 9.89
C ARG A 106 -3.39 8.76 10.04
N PHE A 107 -3.32 7.86 9.07
CA PHE A 107 -4.00 6.57 9.13
C PHE A 107 -3.53 5.75 10.33
N ILE A 108 -2.22 5.62 10.52
CA ILE A 108 -1.63 4.88 11.63
C ILE A 108 -2.07 5.48 12.98
N LYS A 109 -1.94 6.81 13.14
CA LYS A 109 -2.35 7.51 14.37
C LYS A 109 -3.86 7.38 14.65
N ALA A 110 -4.68 7.39 13.61
CA ALA A 110 -6.12 7.22 13.75
C ALA A 110 -6.48 5.81 14.23
N TYR A 111 -5.82 4.76 13.71
CA TYR A 111 -6.01 3.39 14.20
C TYR A 111 -5.45 3.19 15.61
N GLU A 112 -4.32 3.78 15.93
CA GLU A 112 -3.75 3.78 17.28
C GLU A 112 -4.72 4.44 18.30
N ALA A 113 -5.33 5.56 17.93
CA ALA A 113 -6.34 6.24 18.75
C ALA A 113 -7.60 5.38 18.97
N GLU A 114 -7.92 4.45 18.08
CA GLU A 114 -8.97 3.45 18.25
C GLU A 114 -8.54 2.26 19.15
N GLY A 115 -7.32 2.26 19.66
CA GLY A 115 -6.75 1.14 20.44
C GLY A 115 -6.30 -0.04 19.56
N LEU A 116 -6.07 0.20 18.27
CA LEU A 116 -5.67 -0.79 17.27
C LEU A 116 -4.31 -0.43 16.65
N PRO A 117 -3.21 -0.46 17.44
CA PRO A 117 -1.89 -0.16 16.88
C PRO A 117 -1.55 -1.16 15.77
N LEU A 118 -1.02 -0.64 14.66
CA LEU A 118 -0.54 -1.44 13.54
C LEU A 118 0.90 -1.85 13.79
N GLU A 119 1.20 -3.12 13.64
CA GLU A 119 2.56 -3.64 13.74
C GLU A 119 3.42 -3.18 12.56
N CYS A 120 2.89 -3.33 11.37
CA CYS A 120 3.54 -2.85 10.16
C CYS A 120 2.53 -2.36 9.12
N ILE A 121 3.04 -1.56 8.18
CA ILE A 121 2.34 -1.23 6.95
C ILE A 121 3.15 -1.74 5.76
N HIS A 122 2.45 -2.29 4.77
CA HIS A 122 3.01 -2.53 3.45
C HIS A 122 2.70 -1.31 2.56
N VAL A 123 3.70 -0.72 1.92
CA VAL A 123 3.54 0.58 1.25
C VAL A 123 2.54 0.52 0.09
N GLN A 124 2.45 -0.62 -0.59
CA GLN A 124 1.49 -0.84 -1.68
C GLN A 124 1.15 -2.32 -1.80
N ASN A 125 -0.13 -2.63 -1.96
CA ASN A 125 -0.58 -3.95 -2.37
C ASN A 125 -0.34 -4.16 -3.86
N GLU A 126 0.24 -5.30 -4.23
CA GLU A 126 0.49 -5.71 -5.63
C GLU A 126 1.07 -4.61 -6.53
N PRO A 127 2.20 -4.01 -6.18
CA PRO A 127 2.73 -2.87 -6.92
C PRO A 127 3.10 -3.17 -8.37
N CYS A 128 3.16 -4.44 -8.77
CA CYS A 128 3.55 -4.84 -10.13
C CYS A 128 2.35 -5.05 -11.07
N SER A 129 1.11 -4.92 -10.58
CA SER A 129 -0.10 -5.22 -11.35
C SER A 129 -0.99 -4.02 -11.61
N ASN A 130 -1.55 -3.95 -12.82
CA ASN A 130 -2.71 -3.11 -13.14
C ASN A 130 -3.97 -3.97 -13.01
N GLN A 131 -4.87 -3.57 -12.11
CA GLN A 131 -6.08 -4.34 -11.85
C GLN A 131 -7.34 -3.55 -12.27
N VAL A 132 -8.41 -4.30 -12.56
CA VAL A 132 -9.74 -3.77 -12.90
C VAL A 132 -10.53 -3.30 -11.66
N PHE A 133 -9.96 -3.53 -10.48
CA PHE A 133 -10.42 -3.10 -9.16
C PHE A 133 -9.40 -2.13 -8.54
N PRO A 134 -9.59 -1.60 -7.32
CA PRO A 134 -8.65 -0.66 -6.73
C PRO A 134 -7.22 -1.18 -6.74
N SER A 135 -6.33 -0.43 -7.35
CA SER A 135 -4.92 -0.78 -7.52
C SER A 135 -4.08 0.44 -7.85
N CYS A 136 -2.79 0.35 -7.63
CA CYS A 136 -1.83 1.33 -8.11
C CYS A 136 -0.52 0.64 -8.45
N LYS A 137 -0.18 0.63 -9.73
CA LYS A 137 1.11 0.11 -10.18
C LYS A 137 2.21 1.11 -9.86
N TRP A 138 3.36 0.57 -9.43
CA TRP A 138 4.57 1.34 -9.19
C TRP A 138 5.76 0.69 -9.88
N ARG A 139 6.58 1.49 -10.50
CA ARG A 139 7.95 1.06 -10.81
C ARG A 139 8.72 0.95 -9.49
N THR A 140 9.63 0.00 -9.41
CA THR A 140 10.37 -0.21 -8.15
C THR A 140 11.19 1.02 -7.75
N GLU A 141 11.78 1.72 -8.72
CA GLU A 141 12.55 2.94 -8.50
C GLU A 141 11.70 4.05 -7.86
N ASP A 142 10.48 4.22 -8.35
CA ASP A 142 9.56 5.27 -7.89
C ASP A 142 9.03 4.96 -6.48
N LEU A 143 8.70 3.67 -6.22
CA LEU A 143 8.27 3.23 -4.89
C LEU A 143 9.42 3.34 -3.87
N THR A 144 10.64 2.97 -4.28
CA THR A 144 11.87 3.12 -3.50
C THR A 144 12.12 4.59 -3.15
N PHE A 145 12.04 5.45 -4.15
CA PHE A 145 12.18 6.90 -3.97
C PHE A 145 11.15 7.47 -3.00
N PHE A 146 9.87 7.11 -3.17
CA PHE A 146 8.81 7.54 -2.23
C PHE A 146 9.11 7.08 -0.81
N LEU A 147 9.48 5.81 -0.62
CA LEU A 147 9.77 5.28 0.70
C LEU A 147 10.97 5.96 1.35
N GLY A 148 12.08 6.11 0.63
CA GLY A 148 13.33 6.64 1.17
C GLY A 148 13.32 8.14 1.42
N HIS A 149 12.62 8.91 0.59
CA HIS A 149 12.67 10.38 0.62
C HIS A 149 11.44 11.04 1.25
N TYR A 150 10.32 10.33 1.37
CA TYR A 150 9.07 10.90 1.90
C TYR A 150 8.50 10.09 3.06
N LEU A 151 8.22 8.81 2.86
CA LEU A 151 7.52 8.00 3.87
C LEU A 151 8.38 7.78 5.11
N GLY A 152 9.60 7.28 4.94
CA GLY A 152 10.53 7.03 6.05
C GLY A 152 10.84 8.29 6.85
N PRO A 153 11.26 9.41 6.21
CA PRO A 153 11.46 10.69 6.91
C PRO A 153 10.20 11.22 7.61
N THR A 154 9.01 10.97 7.04
CA THR A 154 7.75 11.34 7.70
C THR A 154 7.53 10.51 8.97
N PHE A 155 7.80 9.21 8.95
CA PHE A 155 7.69 8.36 10.14
C PHE A 155 8.66 8.78 11.24
N GLU A 156 9.89 9.15 10.87
CA GLU A 156 10.86 9.71 11.83
C GLU A 156 10.35 11.03 12.45
N ARG A 157 9.95 11.99 11.62
CA ARG A 157 9.42 13.30 12.06
C ARG A 157 8.21 13.16 12.97
N GLU A 158 7.30 12.27 12.63
CA GLU A 158 6.04 12.06 13.35
C GLU A 158 6.17 11.05 14.52
N ASN A 159 7.40 10.52 14.77
CA ASN A 159 7.72 9.52 15.80
C ASN A 159 6.84 8.26 15.71
N ILE A 160 6.54 7.80 14.51
CA ILE A 160 5.73 6.60 14.26
C ILE A 160 6.61 5.36 14.48
N LYS A 161 6.10 4.39 15.23
CA LYS A 161 6.82 3.15 15.58
C LYS A 161 6.39 1.94 14.72
N THR A 162 5.34 2.08 13.93
CA THR A 162 4.89 1.06 12.98
C THR A 162 5.99 0.77 11.97
N ASP A 163 6.31 -0.50 11.78
CA ASP A 163 7.33 -0.93 10.82
C ASP A 163 6.89 -0.69 9.37
N ILE A 164 7.83 -0.28 8.52
CA ILE A 164 7.60 -0.17 7.08
C ILE A 164 8.05 -1.44 6.38
N TYR A 165 7.13 -2.11 5.69
CA TYR A 165 7.40 -3.20 4.76
C TYR A 165 7.30 -2.68 3.33
N PHE A 166 8.23 -3.05 2.45
CA PHE A 166 8.35 -2.47 1.11
C PHE A 166 7.09 -2.61 0.24
N GLY A 167 6.27 -3.61 0.48
CA GLY A 167 4.99 -3.84 -0.20
C GLY A 167 4.57 -5.29 -0.06
N THR A 168 3.49 -5.66 -0.75
CA THR A 168 3.10 -7.05 -0.93
C THR A 168 3.42 -7.45 -2.37
N ILE A 169 4.64 -7.94 -2.57
CA ILE A 169 5.26 -8.12 -3.90
C ILE A 169 4.65 -9.32 -4.61
N ASN A 170 4.13 -9.08 -5.81
CA ASN A 170 3.43 -10.06 -6.63
C ASN A 170 4.16 -10.43 -7.93
N THR A 171 5.47 -10.22 -7.98
CA THR A 171 6.35 -10.66 -9.09
C THR A 171 7.40 -11.63 -8.61
N SER A 172 7.71 -12.63 -9.43
CA SER A 172 8.80 -13.57 -9.20
C SER A 172 10.21 -12.97 -9.41
N ASN A 173 10.29 -11.77 -9.98
CA ASN A 173 11.56 -11.08 -10.20
C ASN A 173 12.11 -10.50 -8.89
N PRO A 174 13.23 -11.05 -8.32
CA PRO A 174 13.80 -10.55 -7.08
C PRO A 174 14.39 -9.14 -7.19
N ASP A 175 14.68 -8.66 -8.41
CA ASP A 175 15.28 -7.34 -8.60
C ASP A 175 14.32 -6.22 -8.21
N TYR A 176 13.02 -6.49 -8.23
CA TYR A 176 12.04 -5.52 -7.71
C TYR A 176 12.31 -5.17 -6.24
N VAL A 177 12.64 -6.15 -5.42
CA VAL A 177 12.98 -5.96 -4.00
C VAL A 177 14.42 -5.51 -3.82
N ARG A 178 15.36 -6.08 -4.59
CA ARG A 178 16.80 -5.74 -4.52
C ARG A 178 17.05 -4.26 -4.77
N THR A 179 16.32 -3.64 -5.70
CA THR A 179 16.44 -2.21 -5.99
C THR A 179 16.24 -1.39 -4.72
N ALA A 180 15.19 -1.67 -3.97
CA ALA A 180 14.90 -0.95 -2.73
C ALA A 180 15.91 -1.25 -1.61
N LEU A 181 16.34 -2.51 -1.48
CA LEU A 181 17.29 -2.91 -0.43
C LEU A 181 18.73 -2.47 -0.69
N ARG A 182 19.07 -2.10 -1.93
CA ARG A 182 20.37 -1.54 -2.31
C ARG A 182 20.41 -0.02 -2.26
N ASP A 183 19.25 0.62 -2.20
CA ASP A 183 19.16 2.07 -2.05
C ASP A 183 19.35 2.44 -0.57
N GLU A 184 20.43 3.17 -0.25
CA GLU A 184 20.80 3.51 1.13
C GLU A 184 19.75 4.36 1.84
N GLN A 185 19.00 5.19 1.10
CA GLN A 185 17.99 6.05 1.69
C GLN A 185 16.71 5.26 2.03
N ALA A 186 16.35 4.27 1.23
CA ALA A 186 15.17 3.44 1.47
C ALA A 186 15.47 2.29 2.43
N ALA A 187 16.59 1.58 2.25
CA ALA A 187 16.93 0.36 2.98
C ALA A 187 16.91 0.53 4.50
N LYS A 188 17.33 1.69 5.02
CA LYS A 188 17.34 1.96 6.47
C LYS A 188 15.95 1.95 7.10
N TYR A 189 14.90 2.21 6.32
CA TYR A 189 13.52 2.21 6.79
C TYR A 189 12.80 0.87 6.58
N ILE A 190 13.28 0.04 5.65
CA ILE A 190 12.63 -1.23 5.31
C ILE A 190 12.94 -2.27 6.40
N LYS A 191 11.91 -2.68 7.14
CA LYS A 191 11.99 -3.74 8.16
C LYS A 191 11.60 -5.09 7.63
N GLY A 192 10.87 -5.13 6.52
CA GLY A 192 10.44 -6.37 5.92
C GLY A 192 9.85 -6.20 4.52
N VAL A 193 9.47 -7.33 3.94
CA VAL A 193 8.80 -7.42 2.64
C VAL A 193 7.69 -8.45 2.71
N GLY A 194 6.52 -8.08 2.22
CA GLY A 194 5.42 -9.01 1.98
C GLY A 194 5.53 -9.62 0.58
N PHE A 195 5.09 -10.86 0.44
CA PHE A 195 5.03 -11.56 -0.83
C PHE A 195 3.67 -12.21 -1.00
N GLN A 196 3.16 -12.17 -2.22
CA GLN A 196 1.92 -12.83 -2.57
C GLN A 196 1.95 -13.34 -4.01
N TRP A 197 1.07 -14.29 -4.32
CA TRP A 197 0.94 -14.91 -5.63
C TRP A 197 2.31 -15.38 -6.19
N ASP A 198 2.66 -14.91 -7.38
CA ASP A 198 3.92 -15.26 -8.04
C ASP A 198 5.17 -14.75 -7.29
N GLY A 199 5.02 -13.74 -6.46
CA GLY A 199 6.09 -13.20 -5.61
C GLY A 199 6.71 -14.21 -4.66
N LYS A 200 5.95 -15.27 -4.27
CA LYS A 200 6.48 -16.36 -3.43
C LYS A 200 7.74 -17.02 -4.00
N LYS A 201 7.92 -16.99 -5.34
CA LYS A 201 9.10 -17.55 -6.01
C LYS A 201 10.38 -16.75 -5.73
N ALA A 202 10.27 -15.47 -5.39
CA ALA A 202 11.43 -14.64 -5.03
C ALA A 202 11.90 -14.85 -3.58
N ILE A 203 11.04 -15.38 -2.68
CA ILE A 203 11.34 -15.54 -1.26
C ILE A 203 12.67 -16.26 -0.98
N PRO A 204 12.97 -17.45 -1.56
CA PRO A 204 14.21 -18.16 -1.27
C PRO A 204 15.46 -17.37 -1.66
N ILE A 205 15.36 -16.57 -2.70
CA ILE A 205 16.46 -15.73 -3.19
C ILE A 205 16.71 -14.58 -2.23
N ILE A 206 15.65 -13.83 -1.91
CA ILE A 206 15.73 -12.67 -1.00
C ILE A 206 16.16 -13.10 0.39
N HIS A 207 15.61 -14.20 0.93
CA HIS A 207 16.02 -14.72 2.24
C HIS A 207 17.53 -15.08 2.31
N ARG A 208 18.04 -15.70 1.26
CA ARG A 208 19.48 -16.04 1.20
C ARG A 208 20.38 -14.81 1.17
N GLU A 209 19.95 -13.75 0.44
CA GLU A 209 20.74 -12.53 0.29
C GLU A 209 20.59 -11.57 1.47
N TYR A 210 19.43 -11.58 2.11
CA TYR A 210 19.08 -10.71 3.25
C TYR A 210 18.48 -11.52 4.40
N PRO A 211 19.29 -12.38 5.08
CA PRO A 211 18.76 -13.34 6.05
C PRO A 211 18.12 -12.71 7.29
N ASN A 212 18.43 -11.46 7.59
CA ASN A 212 17.87 -10.72 8.73
C ASN A 212 16.64 -9.89 8.37
N LEU A 213 16.20 -9.88 7.11
CA LEU A 213 15.02 -9.17 6.68
C LEU A 213 13.76 -9.96 7.05
N ASN A 214 12.77 -9.29 7.63
CA ASN A 214 11.48 -9.93 7.89
C ASN A 214 10.75 -10.21 6.57
N LEU A 215 10.30 -11.45 6.40
CA LEU A 215 9.53 -11.86 5.24
C LEU A 215 8.15 -12.33 5.69
N MET A 216 7.11 -11.88 4.98
CA MET A 216 5.72 -12.22 5.27
C MET A 216 5.04 -12.72 4.00
N GLN A 217 4.35 -13.84 4.07
CA GLN A 217 3.39 -14.21 3.04
C GLN A 217 2.07 -13.52 3.37
N THR A 218 1.63 -12.64 2.50
CA THR A 218 0.49 -11.76 2.74
C THR A 218 -0.80 -12.25 2.10
N GLU A 219 -0.68 -12.92 0.97
CA GLU A 219 -1.83 -13.45 0.23
C GLU A 219 -1.40 -14.64 -0.66
N THR A 220 -2.27 -15.64 -0.79
CA THR A 220 -2.05 -16.79 -1.67
C THR A 220 -3.39 -17.47 -2.01
N GLU A 221 -3.33 -18.46 -2.91
CA GLU A 221 -4.47 -19.32 -3.21
C GLU A 221 -4.93 -20.03 -1.92
N CYS A 222 -6.22 -19.99 -1.66
CA CYS A 222 -6.86 -20.88 -0.72
C CYS A 222 -7.06 -22.22 -1.45
N GLY A 223 -6.30 -23.24 -1.07
CA GLY A 223 -6.36 -24.57 -1.67
C GLY A 223 -7.71 -25.27 -1.51
#